data_291953bfbdb33cc3ac446797e71bf643
#
_entry.id   291953bfbdb33cc3ac446797e71bf643
#
_cell.length_a   1.000
_cell.length_b   1.000
_cell.length_c   1.000
_cell.angle_alpha   90.00
_cell.angle_beta   90.00
_cell.angle_gamma   90.00
#
_symmetry.space_group_name_H-M   'P 1'
#
loop_
_entity.id
_entity.type
_entity.pdbx_description
1 polymer ?
#
loop_
_entity_poly.entity_id
_entity_poly.type
_entity_poly.pdbx_seq_one_letter_code
_entity_poly.pdbx_strand_id
1 'polypeptide(L)'
;MALHLRVGRLFFYWILVMKYGIINETNSATYELLSKEAVMLQNNIELDVKTKCIEEKISQYQVAESIGTSGTYISRLINHPEKIVNKTFLAMMEELGYDVRLTYEKRDTAE
;
A
#
# COMPACT_ATOMS: atom_id res chain seq x y z
N MET A 1 -4.16 -21.36 -10.15
CA MET A 1 -4.42 -21.93 -8.85
C MET A 1 -3.93 -21.04 -7.75
N ALA A 2 -4.79 -20.76 -6.83
CA ALA A 2 -4.44 -19.89 -5.72
C ALA A 2 -3.28 -20.43 -4.91
N LEU A 3 -3.27 -21.74 -4.72
CA LEU A 3 -2.19 -22.36 -3.98
C LEU A 3 -0.85 -22.15 -4.68
N HIS A 4 -0.87 -22.26 -5.98
CA HIS A 4 0.34 -22.08 -6.77
C HIS A 4 0.88 -20.66 -6.62
N LEU A 5 -0.02 -19.67 -6.61
CA LEU A 5 0.41 -18.29 -6.48
C LEU A 5 1.04 -18.03 -5.13
N ARG A 6 0.45 -18.57 -4.08
CA ARG A 6 1.03 -18.38 -2.76
C ARG A 6 2.38 -19.05 -2.64
N VAL A 7 2.45 -20.26 -3.15
CA VAL A 7 3.71 -20.99 -3.15
C VAL A 7 4.73 -20.25 -4.00
N GLY A 8 4.26 -19.67 -5.10
CA GLY A 8 5.17 -18.95 -5.97
C GLY A 8 5.87 -17.80 -5.28
N ARG A 9 5.15 -17.09 -4.41
CA ARG A 9 5.77 -16.00 -3.71
C ARG A 9 6.81 -16.48 -2.71
N LEU A 10 6.46 -17.46 -1.92
CA LEU A 10 7.42 -18.04 -0.98
C LEU A 10 8.57 -18.69 -1.71
N PHE A 11 8.26 -19.28 -2.83
CA PHE A 11 9.27 -19.93 -3.66
C PHE A 11 10.25 -18.91 -4.21
N PHE A 12 9.77 -17.76 -4.60
CA PHE A 12 10.63 -16.70 -5.09
C PHE A 12 11.62 -16.25 -4.00
N TYR A 13 11.12 -16.09 -2.80
CA TYR A 13 11.94 -15.76 -1.64
C TYR A 13 13.01 -16.80 -1.43
N TRP A 14 12.58 -18.05 -1.47
CA TRP A 14 13.48 -19.18 -1.26
C TRP A 14 14.54 -19.22 -2.35
N ILE A 15 14.17 -18.97 -3.57
CA ILE A 15 15.11 -18.95 -4.69
C ILE A 15 16.14 -17.88 -4.52
N LEU A 16 15.72 -16.71 -4.04
CA LEU A 16 16.66 -15.62 -3.78
C LEU A 16 17.71 -16.04 -2.77
N VAL A 17 17.27 -16.66 -1.70
CA VAL A 17 18.18 -17.11 -0.67
C VAL A 17 19.14 -18.16 -1.23
N MET A 18 18.61 -19.09 -1.97
CA MET A 18 19.43 -20.16 -2.54
C MET A 18 20.38 -19.64 -3.60
N LYS A 19 19.88 -18.76 -4.46
CA LYS A 19 20.64 -18.32 -5.61
C LYS A 19 21.77 -17.39 -5.23
N TYR A 20 21.51 -16.48 -4.33
CA TYR A 20 22.49 -15.51 -3.94
C TYR A 20 23.22 -15.89 -2.68
N GLY A 21 22.91 -17.07 -2.21
CA GLY A 21 23.62 -17.66 -1.12
C GLY A 21 23.25 -17.10 0.22
N ILE A 22 23.14 -15.82 0.30
CA ILE A 22 22.90 -15.26 1.60
C ILE A 22 22.20 -13.95 1.47
N ILE A 23 21.10 -13.87 2.13
CA ILE A 23 20.51 -12.59 2.46
C ILE A 23 20.90 -12.39 3.89
N ASN A 24 22.06 -11.85 4.08
CA ASN A 24 22.56 -11.70 5.44
C ASN A 24 22.52 -10.23 5.80
N GLU A 25 23.16 -9.93 6.91
CA GLU A 25 23.10 -8.59 7.46
C GLU A 25 23.64 -7.54 6.50
N THR A 26 24.54 -7.91 5.62
CA THR A 26 25.10 -6.96 4.68
C THR A 26 24.10 -6.57 3.61
N ASN A 27 23.04 -7.33 3.47
CA ASN A 27 22.01 -7.06 2.49
C ASN A 27 20.70 -6.66 3.13
N SER A 28 20.76 -6.12 4.32
CA SER A 28 19.54 -5.79 5.03
C SER A 28 18.71 -4.75 4.25
N ALA A 29 19.36 -3.82 3.58
CA ALA A 29 18.63 -2.83 2.80
C ALA A 29 17.88 -3.47 1.65
N THR A 30 18.53 -4.40 0.97
CA THR A 30 17.89 -5.13 -0.12
C THR A 30 16.74 -5.98 0.40
N TYR A 31 16.98 -6.60 1.53
CA TYR A 31 15.97 -7.43 2.16
C TYR A 31 14.74 -6.61 2.53
N GLU A 32 14.98 -5.43 3.09
CA GLU A 32 13.88 -4.55 3.44
C GLU A 32 13.12 -4.10 2.21
N LEU A 33 13.84 -3.82 1.14
CA LEU A 33 13.21 -3.40 -0.09
C LEU A 33 12.33 -4.49 -0.65
N LEU A 34 12.84 -5.71 -0.68
CA LEU A 34 12.07 -6.85 -1.15
C LEU A 34 10.84 -7.08 -0.28
N SER A 35 11.03 -6.97 1.02
CA SER A 35 9.93 -7.13 1.95
C SER A 35 8.86 -6.08 1.71
N LYS A 36 9.28 -4.86 1.43
CA LYS A 36 8.37 -3.77 1.16
C LYS A 36 7.57 -4.01 -0.10
N GLU A 37 8.25 -4.45 -1.15
CA GLU A 37 7.58 -4.71 -2.41
C GLU A 37 6.67 -5.92 -2.32
N ALA A 38 7.00 -6.84 -1.45
CA ALA A 38 6.24 -8.06 -1.33
C ALA A 38 4.89 -7.83 -0.68
N VAL A 39 4.79 -6.80 0.16
CA VAL A 39 3.55 -6.52 0.88
C VAL A 39 3.15 -5.09 0.57
N MET A 40 2.27 -4.93 -0.40
CA MET A 40 1.95 -3.63 -0.91
C MET A 40 0.48 -3.50 -1.24
N LEU A 41 -0.07 -2.35 -0.86
CA LEU A 41 -1.38 -1.98 -1.33
C LEU A 41 -1.28 -1.67 -2.82
N GLN A 42 -2.27 -2.07 -3.58
CA GLN A 42 -2.25 -1.85 -5.02
C GLN A 42 -2.44 -0.38 -5.39
N ASN A 43 -3.03 0.38 -4.52
CA ASN A 43 -3.32 1.79 -4.79
C ASN A 43 -2.13 2.67 -4.49
N ASN A 44 -2.00 3.72 -5.29
CA ASN A 44 -1.14 4.84 -4.93
C ASN A 44 -2.04 5.88 -4.28
N ILE A 45 -2.07 5.85 -2.96
CA ILE A 45 -3.04 6.65 -2.21
C ILE A 45 -2.80 8.14 -2.40
N GLU A 46 -1.55 8.55 -2.47
CA GLU A 46 -1.26 9.96 -2.68
C GLU A 46 -1.85 10.43 -4.00
N LEU A 47 -1.64 9.66 -5.05
CA LEU A 47 -2.18 10.00 -6.35
C LEU A 47 -3.71 9.97 -6.34
N ASP A 48 -4.25 8.95 -5.68
CA ASP A 48 -5.71 8.82 -5.58
C ASP A 48 -6.32 10.06 -4.94
N VAL A 49 -5.78 10.49 -3.81
CA VAL A 49 -6.31 11.64 -3.10
C VAL A 49 -6.17 12.90 -3.94
N LYS A 50 -5.01 13.09 -4.55
CA LYS A 50 -4.79 14.28 -5.35
C LYS A 50 -5.73 14.34 -6.54
N THR A 51 -5.95 13.19 -7.16
CA THR A 51 -6.87 13.12 -8.30
C THR A 51 -8.28 13.45 -7.87
N LYS A 52 -8.70 12.90 -6.74
CA LYS A 52 -10.06 13.19 -6.25
C LYS A 52 -10.22 14.63 -5.87
N CYS A 53 -9.20 15.22 -5.29
CA CYS A 53 -9.25 16.64 -4.96
C CYS A 53 -9.43 17.48 -6.22
N ILE A 54 -8.72 17.14 -7.27
CA ILE A 54 -8.84 17.86 -8.53
C ILE A 54 -10.24 17.69 -9.11
N GLU A 55 -10.74 16.47 -9.09
CA GLU A 55 -12.07 16.20 -9.62
C GLU A 55 -13.15 16.99 -8.89
N GLU A 56 -13.01 17.12 -7.60
CA GLU A 56 -14.01 17.82 -6.79
C GLU A 56 -13.69 19.29 -6.63
N LYS A 57 -12.60 19.76 -7.22
CA LYS A 57 -12.20 21.15 -7.19
C LYS A 57 -12.02 21.68 -5.78
N ILE A 58 -11.42 20.88 -4.93
CA ILE A 58 -11.15 21.24 -3.55
C ILE A 58 -9.70 20.89 -3.25
N SER A 59 -9.02 21.73 -2.48
CA SER A 59 -7.63 21.48 -2.17
C SER A 59 -7.50 20.55 -0.97
N GLN A 60 -6.34 19.94 -0.84
CA GLN A 60 -6.07 19.11 0.33
C GLN A 60 -6.17 19.91 1.62
N TYR A 61 -5.74 21.17 1.57
CA TYR A 61 -5.82 22.02 2.73
C TYR A 61 -7.28 22.24 3.15
N GLN A 62 -8.14 22.47 2.16
CA GLN A 62 -9.55 22.67 2.46
C GLN A 62 -10.19 21.41 3.02
N VAL A 63 -9.79 20.25 2.50
CA VAL A 63 -10.29 19.01 3.04
C VAL A 63 -9.84 18.86 4.50
N ALA A 64 -8.55 19.15 4.75
CA ALA A 64 -8.03 19.03 6.10
C ALA A 64 -8.81 19.92 7.06
N GLU A 65 -9.07 21.15 6.65
CA GLU A 65 -9.83 22.06 7.48
C GLU A 65 -11.23 21.55 7.75
N SER A 66 -11.86 21.00 6.73
CA SER A 66 -13.23 20.51 6.87
C SER A 66 -13.35 19.38 7.88
N ILE A 67 -12.33 18.55 7.97
CA ILE A 67 -12.40 17.40 8.88
C ILE A 67 -11.67 17.68 10.20
N GLY A 68 -11.19 18.91 10.37
CA GLY A 68 -10.62 19.29 11.65
C GLY A 68 -9.17 18.90 11.87
N THR A 69 -8.39 18.84 10.80
CA THR A 69 -6.98 18.51 10.93
C THR A 69 -6.15 19.49 10.11
N SER A 70 -4.89 19.20 9.93
CA SER A 70 -3.99 20.09 9.22
C SER A 70 -3.55 19.50 7.89
N GLY A 71 -3.18 20.40 6.97
CA GLY A 71 -2.68 19.97 5.69
C GLY A 71 -1.42 19.14 5.84
N THR A 72 -0.58 19.48 6.81
CA THR A 72 0.63 18.72 7.06
C THR A 72 0.31 17.28 7.45
N TYR A 73 -0.69 17.12 8.31
CA TYR A 73 -1.07 15.78 8.73
C TYR A 73 -1.61 14.97 7.55
N ILE A 74 -2.44 15.59 6.71
CA ILE A 74 -2.98 14.91 5.53
C ILE A 74 -1.85 14.49 4.61
N SER A 75 -0.90 15.41 4.40
CA SER A 75 0.22 15.12 3.52
C SER A 75 1.03 13.92 4.02
N ARG A 76 1.26 13.87 5.32
CA ARG A 76 1.98 12.75 5.90
C ARG A 76 1.20 11.46 5.78
N LEU A 77 -0.10 11.54 6.01
CA LEU A 77 -0.94 10.37 5.98
C LEU A 77 -0.94 9.70 4.62
N ILE A 78 -1.12 10.50 3.56
CA ILE A 78 -1.24 9.91 2.23
C ILE A 78 0.10 9.43 1.70
N ASN A 79 1.19 9.86 2.32
CA ASN A 79 2.52 9.37 1.93
C ASN A 79 2.93 8.13 2.71
N HIS A 80 2.09 7.68 3.61
CA HIS A 80 2.39 6.51 4.42
C HIS A 80 1.21 5.54 4.38
N PRO A 81 1.10 4.78 3.30
CA PRO A 81 -0.05 3.87 3.13
C PRO A 81 -0.23 2.90 4.29
N GLU A 82 0.86 2.57 4.98
CA GLU A 82 0.77 1.63 6.09
C GLU A 82 -0.03 2.19 7.25
N LYS A 83 -0.24 3.50 7.28
CA LYS A 83 -1.08 4.12 8.30
C LYS A 83 -2.54 4.10 7.92
N ILE A 84 -2.82 3.80 6.68
CA ILE A 84 -4.19 3.75 6.18
C ILE A 84 -4.69 2.32 6.16
N VAL A 85 -3.88 1.44 5.60
CA VAL A 85 -4.20 0.02 5.59
C VAL A 85 -3.07 -0.71 6.28
N ASN A 86 -3.40 -1.45 7.31
CA ASN A 86 -2.42 -2.12 8.14
C ASN A 86 -1.56 -3.06 7.33
N LYS A 87 -0.24 -2.97 7.54
CA LYS A 87 0.71 -3.78 6.81
C LYS A 87 0.52 -5.27 7.10
N THR A 88 0.22 -5.60 8.33
CA THR A 88 -0.01 -6.99 8.70
C THR A 88 -1.24 -7.54 7.98
N PHE A 89 -2.27 -6.72 7.86
CA PHE A 89 -3.46 -7.14 7.12
C PHE A 89 -3.10 -7.41 5.66
N LEU A 90 -2.31 -6.54 5.06
CA LEU A 90 -1.89 -6.74 3.67
C LEU A 90 -1.10 -8.03 3.51
N ALA A 91 -0.21 -8.30 4.46
CA ALA A 91 0.58 -9.51 4.42
C ALA A 91 -0.32 -10.74 4.55
N MET A 92 -1.31 -10.65 5.42
CA MET A 92 -2.24 -11.74 5.62
C MET A 92 -3.01 -12.04 4.35
N MET A 93 -3.51 -11.01 3.70
CA MET A 93 -4.27 -11.20 2.48
C MET A 93 -3.39 -11.76 1.37
N GLU A 94 -2.16 -11.31 1.34
CA GLU A 94 -1.25 -11.80 0.32
C GLU A 94 -0.92 -13.27 0.53
N GLU A 95 -0.78 -13.69 1.79
CA GLU A 95 -0.58 -15.10 2.07
C GLU A 95 -1.76 -15.94 1.64
N LEU A 96 -2.95 -15.35 1.70
CA LEU A 96 -4.14 -16.05 1.26
C LEU A 96 -4.31 -16.04 -0.25
N GLY A 97 -3.47 -15.28 -0.94
CA GLY A 97 -3.53 -15.25 -2.40
C GLY A 97 -4.33 -14.10 -2.96
N TYR A 98 -4.53 -13.05 -2.19
CA TYR A 98 -5.32 -11.91 -2.63
C TYR A 98 -4.51 -10.64 -2.63
N ASP A 99 -4.75 -9.81 -3.62
CA ASP A 99 -4.25 -8.44 -3.63
C ASP A 99 -5.31 -7.54 -3.05
N VAL A 100 -4.88 -6.52 -2.34
CA VAL A 100 -5.81 -5.58 -1.72
C VAL A 100 -5.82 -4.30 -2.52
N ARG A 101 -7.00 -3.83 -2.86
CA ARG A 101 -7.17 -2.60 -3.62
C ARG A 101 -8.32 -1.81 -3.05
N LEU A 102 -8.11 -0.52 -2.88
CA LEU A 102 -9.16 0.37 -2.42
C LEU A 102 -9.93 0.91 -3.61
N THR A 103 -11.22 0.99 -3.45
CA THR A 103 -12.10 1.54 -4.48
C THR A 103 -12.83 2.74 -3.89
N TYR A 104 -12.90 3.79 -4.66
CA TYR A 104 -13.57 5.02 -4.23
C TYR A 104 -14.78 5.23 -5.11
N GLU A 105 -15.96 5.19 -4.50
CA GLU A 105 -17.20 5.36 -5.23
C GLU A 105 -17.82 6.69 -4.86
N LYS A 106 -18.21 7.45 -5.85
CA LYS A 106 -18.84 8.71 -5.59
C LYS A 106 -20.18 8.48 -4.93
N ARG A 107 -20.41 9.24 -3.88
CA ARG A 107 -21.68 9.12 -3.19
C ARG A 107 -22.81 9.60 -4.06
N ASP A 108 -23.94 8.96 -3.90
CA ASP A 108 -25.17 9.43 -4.53
C ASP A 108 -25.74 10.52 -3.66
N THR A 109 -25.56 11.76 -4.10
CA THR A 109 -26.02 12.90 -3.34
C THR A 109 -27.20 13.57 -4.01
N ALA A 110 -28.00 12.78 -4.64
CA ALA A 110 -29.07 13.31 -5.46
C ALA A 110 -30.15 14.04 -4.67
N GLU A 111 -30.19 13.89 -3.37
CA GLU A 111 -31.22 14.59 -2.62
C GLU A 111 -30.94 16.04 -2.44
#